data_ee109414bfb5954ff6a7d9c7e183c67f
#
_entry.id   ee109414bfb5954ff6a7d9c7e183c67f
#
_cell.length_a   1.000
_cell.length_b   1.000
_cell.length_c   1.000
_cell.angle_alpha   90.00
_cell.angle_beta   90.00
_cell.angle_gamma   90.00
#
_symmetry.space_group_name_H-M   'P 1'
#
loop_
_entity.id
_entity.type
_entity.pdbx_description
1 polymer ?
#
loop_
_entity_poly.entity_id
_entity_poly.type
_entity_poly.pdbx_seq_one_letter_code
_entity_poly.pdbx_strand_id
1 'polypeptide(L)'
;IGTDSYNARTKGIDIVFENEKESTGTIKCTYDFSVTDNSKLSETCTGSNGDYYTHPAFTFGSNNIRGFWIGKFELTGDSSKLTILPNLSTIRDQVISAYSTLIQNMQASSNIYGLSTSRTNTDSHMLTNYEWGAVAYLTNSKYGRCTDGSCTEVTINNCSSFITGIGADSVSASQSSTTCTTTANKYNGTKGVLASTTGNITGVYDMSGGSYENAMGNISSTSGSYTFYPSSSGFASGWYTTSTAKYVTTYTYDSSNSSNQTAYNRGRLGDATGEVVLSTGDSGGWYSDITNFPYYTTSWFLRGAFSYGSTKAGIFSFSSVDGSSRYYSTRAILVSLK
;
A
#
# COMPACT_ATOMS: atom_id res chain seq x y z
N ILE A 1 -11.39 -6.94 10.67
CA ILE A 1 -10.25 -6.16 11.16
C ILE A 1 -10.52 -5.93 12.63
N GLY A 2 -9.69 -6.56 13.47
CA GLY A 2 -9.96 -6.65 14.88
C GLY A 2 -9.97 -5.31 15.57
N THR A 3 -10.79 -5.24 16.57
CA THR A 3 -10.66 -4.31 17.68
C THR A 3 -9.35 -4.59 18.32
N ASP A 4 -8.49 -3.63 18.29
CA ASP A 4 -7.26 -3.92 18.89
C ASP A 4 -7.06 -3.22 20.21
N SER A 5 -5.97 -3.58 20.82
CA SER A 5 -5.50 -2.97 22.03
C SER A 5 -5.06 -1.52 21.89
N TYR A 6 -5.00 -0.98 20.69
CA TYR A 6 -4.70 0.43 20.46
C TYR A 6 -5.93 1.32 20.54
N ASN A 7 -7.08 0.74 20.44
CA ASN A 7 -8.30 1.16 21.06
C ASN A 7 -8.80 2.55 20.71
N ALA A 8 -8.29 3.15 19.75
CA ALA A 8 -8.75 4.45 19.37
C ALA A 8 -10.03 4.33 18.54
N ARG A 9 -10.20 3.23 17.84
CA ARG A 9 -11.41 2.88 17.10
C ARG A 9 -11.88 1.50 17.52
N THR A 10 -12.29 1.42 18.75
CA THR A 10 -12.49 0.21 19.52
C THR A 10 -13.67 -0.64 19.13
N LYS A 11 -14.48 -0.19 18.24
CA LYS A 11 -15.42 -1.09 17.60
C LYS A 11 -14.72 -1.69 16.41
N GLY A 12 -14.27 -2.91 16.52
CA GLY A 12 -13.84 -3.70 15.41
C GLY A 12 -14.93 -3.71 14.37
N ILE A 13 -14.55 -3.44 13.17
CA ILE A 13 -15.38 -3.70 12.03
C ILE A 13 -14.97 -5.07 11.57
N ASP A 14 -15.84 -6.03 11.74
CA ASP A 14 -15.67 -7.34 11.15
C ASP A 14 -15.84 -7.19 9.63
N ILE A 15 -14.75 -6.87 8.94
CA ILE A 15 -14.73 -6.97 7.49
C ILE A 15 -14.46 -8.43 7.18
N VAL A 16 -15.49 -9.13 6.79
CA VAL A 16 -15.38 -10.49 6.30
C VAL A 16 -15.06 -10.41 4.80
N PHE A 17 -13.83 -10.69 4.44
CA PHE A 17 -13.47 -10.86 3.04
C PHE A 17 -14.03 -12.20 2.54
N GLU A 18 -14.74 -12.17 1.41
CA GLU A 18 -15.21 -13.39 0.77
C GLU A 18 -14.06 -14.27 0.32
N ASN A 19 -14.23 -15.55 0.56
CA ASN A 19 -13.33 -16.57 0.06
C ASN A 19 -13.93 -17.13 -1.24
N GLU A 20 -13.37 -16.76 -2.38
CA GLU A 20 -13.62 -17.37 -3.70
C GLU A 20 -15.04 -17.29 -4.28
N LYS A 21 -15.96 -16.57 -3.69
CA LYS A 21 -17.31 -16.39 -4.26
C LYS A 21 -17.47 -14.99 -4.81
N GLU A 22 -18.24 -14.88 -5.89
CA GLU A 22 -18.75 -13.57 -6.30
C GLU A 22 -19.60 -13.01 -5.17
N SER A 23 -19.35 -11.77 -4.80
CA SER A 23 -20.14 -11.07 -3.80
C SER A 23 -21.57 -10.96 -4.29
N THR A 24 -22.50 -11.54 -3.55
CA THR A 24 -23.93 -11.42 -3.80
C THR A 24 -24.55 -10.23 -3.08
N GLY A 25 -23.79 -9.57 -2.21
CA GLY A 25 -24.21 -8.42 -1.44
C GLY A 25 -23.13 -7.34 -1.41
N THR A 26 -23.55 -6.11 -1.29
CA THR A 26 -22.64 -4.97 -1.10
C THR A 26 -22.94 -4.36 0.26
N ILE A 27 -22.09 -4.60 1.25
CA ILE A 27 -22.08 -3.79 2.45
C ILE A 27 -21.42 -2.46 2.08
N LYS A 28 -22.18 -1.39 2.12
CA LYS A 28 -21.64 -0.02 2.03
C LYS A 28 -21.55 0.52 3.45
N CYS A 29 -20.35 0.63 3.95
CA CYS A 29 -20.08 1.33 5.19
C CYS A 29 -19.58 2.73 4.88
N THR A 30 -20.21 3.73 5.46
CA THR A 30 -19.76 5.12 5.41
C THR A 30 -19.17 5.46 6.77
N TYR A 31 -17.93 5.92 6.77
CA TYR A 31 -17.23 6.35 7.97
C TYR A 31 -17.11 7.86 7.97
N ASP A 32 -17.41 8.46 9.10
CA ASP A 32 -17.09 9.87 9.32
C ASP A 32 -15.71 9.96 10.00
N PHE A 33 -14.68 10.11 9.19
CA PHE A 33 -13.31 10.29 9.66
C PHE A 33 -13.02 11.71 10.18
N SER A 34 -13.98 12.64 10.08
CA SER A 34 -13.82 14.00 10.64
C SER A 34 -13.94 14.01 12.16
N VAL A 35 -14.45 12.93 12.75
CA VAL A 35 -14.65 12.82 14.19
C VAL A 35 -13.34 12.43 14.86
N THR A 36 -12.77 13.35 15.63
CA THR A 36 -11.53 13.13 16.41
C THR A 36 -11.75 12.29 17.66
N ASP A 37 -12.99 12.17 18.12
CA ASP A 37 -13.37 11.33 19.24
C ASP A 37 -13.82 9.97 18.74
N ASN A 38 -12.98 8.98 18.90
CA ASN A 38 -13.20 7.62 18.40
C ASN A 38 -14.44 6.93 18.98
N SER A 39 -14.93 7.37 20.15
CA SER A 39 -16.18 6.90 20.71
C SER A 39 -17.42 7.33 19.92
N LYS A 40 -17.25 8.31 19.04
CA LYS A 40 -18.29 8.91 18.21
C LYS A 40 -18.17 8.57 16.73
N LEU A 41 -17.24 7.72 16.34
CA LEU A 41 -17.16 7.24 14.97
C LEU A 41 -18.48 6.56 14.63
N SER A 42 -19.33 7.24 13.89
CA SER A 42 -20.58 6.66 13.42
C SER A 42 -20.29 5.82 12.19
N GLU A 43 -20.46 4.53 12.33
CA GLU A 43 -20.50 3.59 11.24
C GLU A 43 -21.95 3.49 10.78
N THR A 44 -22.23 3.81 9.53
CA THR A 44 -23.51 3.48 8.92
C THR A 44 -23.24 2.44 7.84
N CYS A 45 -23.48 1.18 8.17
CA CYS A 45 -23.43 0.10 7.20
C CYS A 45 -24.83 -0.20 6.72
N THR A 46 -25.07 -0.17 5.43
CA THR A 46 -26.31 -0.62 4.81
C THR A 46 -26.08 -1.96 4.13
N GLY A 47 -26.77 -2.97 4.60
CA GLY A 47 -26.72 -4.35 4.12
C GLY A 47 -27.52 -5.26 5.03
N SER A 48 -27.83 -6.47 4.59
CA SER A 48 -28.51 -7.48 5.41
C SER A 48 -27.49 -8.37 6.11
N ASN A 49 -27.90 -9.01 7.20
CA ASN A 49 -27.09 -10.01 7.89
C ASN A 49 -26.65 -11.11 6.92
N GLY A 50 -25.35 -11.28 6.72
CA GLY A 50 -24.77 -12.21 5.76
C GLY A 50 -24.22 -11.56 4.51
N ASP A 51 -24.38 -10.24 4.34
CA ASP A 51 -23.69 -9.50 3.31
C ASP A 51 -22.20 -9.33 3.67
N TYR A 52 -21.36 -9.47 2.66
CA TYR A 52 -19.93 -9.36 2.82
C TYR A 52 -19.42 -8.15 2.05
N TYR A 53 -18.46 -7.46 2.61
CA TYR A 53 -17.78 -6.37 1.93
C TYR A 53 -16.69 -6.93 1.02
N THR A 54 -16.81 -6.69 -0.30
CA THR A 54 -15.72 -6.96 -1.21
C THR A 54 -14.69 -5.85 -1.09
N HIS A 55 -13.47 -6.18 -0.69
CA HIS A 55 -12.40 -5.20 -0.61
C HIS A 55 -12.14 -4.60 -2.01
N PRO A 56 -12.02 -3.26 -2.14
CA PRO A 56 -11.89 -2.59 -3.44
C PRO A 56 -10.73 -3.08 -4.30
N ALA A 57 -9.67 -3.62 -3.70
CA ALA A 57 -8.55 -4.23 -4.42
C ALA A 57 -8.95 -5.46 -5.26
N PHE A 58 -10.10 -6.06 -4.99
CA PHE A 58 -10.63 -7.19 -5.77
C PHE A 58 -11.60 -6.76 -6.87
N THR A 59 -11.65 -5.45 -7.15
CA THR A 59 -12.36 -4.90 -8.31
C THR A 59 -11.36 -4.16 -9.19
N PHE A 60 -11.10 -4.69 -10.38
CA PHE A 60 -10.16 -4.11 -11.33
C PHE A 60 -10.92 -3.59 -12.56
N GLY A 61 -11.10 -2.28 -12.63
CA GLY A 61 -11.99 -1.64 -13.59
C GLY A 61 -13.44 -2.03 -13.35
N SER A 62 -14.04 -2.73 -14.30
CA SER A 62 -15.39 -3.29 -14.19
C SER A 62 -15.42 -4.78 -13.81
N ASN A 63 -14.26 -5.39 -13.59
CA ASN A 63 -14.18 -6.82 -13.33
C ASN A 63 -13.96 -7.10 -11.84
N ASN A 64 -14.72 -8.01 -11.28
CA ASN A 64 -14.39 -8.63 -10.02
C ASN A 64 -13.31 -9.68 -10.25
N ILE A 65 -12.25 -9.61 -9.45
CA ILE A 65 -11.12 -10.53 -9.52
C ILE A 65 -11.07 -11.38 -8.25
N ARG A 66 -10.64 -12.62 -8.38
CA ARG A 66 -10.53 -13.55 -7.24
C ARG A 66 -9.31 -13.28 -6.37
N GLY A 67 -8.35 -12.51 -6.88
CA GLY A 67 -7.12 -12.15 -6.21
C GLY A 67 -6.14 -11.49 -7.15
N PHE A 68 -5.03 -11.07 -6.60
CA PHE A 68 -3.91 -10.53 -7.36
C PHE A 68 -2.59 -11.08 -6.82
N TRP A 69 -1.59 -11.14 -7.67
CA TRP A 69 -0.22 -11.39 -7.26
C TRP A 69 0.47 -10.07 -7.01
N ILE A 70 1.16 -10.00 -5.89
CA ILE A 70 1.98 -8.84 -5.53
C ILE A 70 3.46 -9.23 -5.57
N GLY A 71 4.30 -8.33 -6.01
CA GLY A 71 5.74 -8.50 -5.94
C GLY A 71 6.17 -8.80 -4.50
N LYS A 72 6.84 -9.93 -4.29
CA LYS A 72 7.31 -10.35 -2.97
C LYS A 72 8.29 -9.36 -2.35
N PHE A 73 9.05 -8.67 -3.19
CA PHE A 73 10.00 -7.62 -2.86
C PHE A 73 9.70 -6.37 -3.69
N GLU A 74 10.29 -5.25 -3.33
CA GLU A 74 10.34 -4.07 -4.19
C GLU A 74 11.00 -4.40 -5.55
N LEU A 75 10.83 -3.53 -6.53
CA LEU A 75 11.41 -3.72 -7.86
C LEU A 75 12.93 -3.75 -7.80
N THR A 76 13.52 -4.71 -8.50
CA THR A 76 14.96 -4.88 -8.71
C THR A 76 15.28 -5.05 -10.19
N GLY A 77 16.57 -5.14 -10.55
CA GLY A 77 16.99 -5.20 -11.95
C GLY A 77 17.18 -3.81 -12.55
N ASP A 78 16.82 -3.66 -13.80
CA ASP A 78 16.93 -2.40 -14.54
C ASP A 78 15.77 -2.22 -15.54
N SER A 79 15.78 -1.14 -16.31
CA SER A 79 14.73 -0.82 -17.27
C SER A 79 14.61 -1.83 -18.42
N SER A 80 15.64 -2.61 -18.70
CA SER A 80 15.63 -3.64 -19.75
C SER A 80 15.17 -5.00 -19.24
N LYS A 81 15.41 -5.27 -17.95
CA LYS A 81 15.03 -6.52 -17.28
C LYS A 81 14.60 -6.25 -15.85
N LEU A 82 13.34 -5.93 -15.70
CA LEU A 82 12.72 -5.82 -14.38
C LEU A 82 12.73 -7.18 -13.66
N THR A 83 13.14 -7.19 -12.41
CA THR A 83 13.10 -8.38 -11.54
C THR A 83 12.46 -8.05 -10.20
N ILE A 84 12.11 -9.09 -9.44
CA ILE A 84 11.57 -8.99 -8.07
C ILE A 84 12.34 -10.01 -7.25
N LEU A 85 13.59 -9.69 -6.93
CA LEU A 85 14.53 -10.62 -6.29
C LEU A 85 14.99 -10.09 -4.93
N PRO A 86 15.24 -10.98 -3.97
CA PRO A 86 15.83 -10.60 -2.69
C PRO A 86 17.33 -10.31 -2.81
N ASN A 87 17.84 -9.61 -1.80
CA ASN A 87 19.26 -9.31 -1.64
C ASN A 87 19.88 -8.46 -2.77
N LEU A 88 19.06 -7.69 -3.45
CA LEU A 88 19.48 -6.74 -4.47
C LEU A 88 19.02 -5.32 -4.10
N SER A 89 19.72 -4.33 -4.59
CA SER A 89 19.27 -2.94 -4.48
C SER A 89 17.99 -2.72 -5.26
N THR A 90 17.05 -1.97 -4.70
CA THR A 90 15.81 -1.61 -5.38
C THR A 90 16.08 -0.65 -6.55
N ILE A 91 15.20 -0.69 -7.55
CA ILE A 91 15.15 0.36 -8.58
C ILE A 91 14.59 1.62 -7.92
N ARG A 92 15.34 2.70 -7.96
CA ARG A 92 15.00 3.98 -7.31
C ARG A 92 15.21 5.15 -8.26
N ASP A 93 14.85 6.35 -7.78
CA ASP A 93 15.10 7.62 -8.48
C ASP A 93 14.35 7.74 -9.81
N GLN A 94 13.16 7.16 -9.87
CA GLN A 94 12.28 7.31 -11.02
C GLN A 94 11.05 8.15 -10.63
N VAL A 95 10.49 8.86 -11.60
CA VAL A 95 9.15 9.46 -11.44
C VAL A 95 8.07 8.37 -11.49
N ILE A 96 6.92 8.65 -10.94
CA ILE A 96 5.82 7.66 -10.78
C ILE A 96 5.40 7.07 -12.13
N SER A 97 5.30 7.89 -13.17
CA SER A 97 4.93 7.43 -14.52
C SER A 97 5.96 6.48 -15.13
N ALA A 98 7.25 6.66 -14.81
CA ALA A 98 8.30 5.75 -15.28
C ALA A 98 8.16 4.38 -14.61
N TYR A 99 7.92 4.31 -13.30
CA TYR A 99 7.62 3.05 -12.62
C TYR A 99 6.39 2.36 -13.21
N SER A 100 5.29 3.11 -13.41
CA SER A 100 4.09 2.58 -14.02
C SER A 100 4.37 1.99 -15.39
N THR A 101 5.14 2.69 -16.22
CA THR A 101 5.53 2.22 -17.56
C THR A 101 6.41 0.97 -17.51
N LEU A 102 7.39 0.92 -16.60
CA LEU A 102 8.27 -0.25 -16.43
C LEU A 102 7.46 -1.51 -16.14
N ILE A 103 6.50 -1.43 -15.21
CA ILE A 103 5.68 -2.58 -14.83
C ILE A 103 4.71 -2.95 -15.97
N GLN A 104 4.10 -1.97 -16.61
CA GLN A 104 3.22 -2.24 -17.75
C GLN A 104 3.97 -2.90 -18.92
N ASN A 105 5.23 -2.57 -19.11
CA ASN A 105 6.08 -3.17 -20.15
C ASN A 105 6.41 -4.63 -19.88
N MET A 106 6.13 -5.18 -18.70
CA MET A 106 6.18 -6.64 -18.48
C MET A 106 5.24 -7.40 -19.44
N GLN A 107 4.26 -6.73 -20.06
CA GLN A 107 3.36 -7.28 -21.07
C GLN A 107 3.58 -6.70 -22.47
N ALA A 108 4.72 -6.07 -22.75
CA ALA A 108 5.06 -5.64 -24.09
C ALA A 108 5.17 -6.83 -25.06
N SER A 109 5.08 -6.56 -26.35
CA SER A 109 5.06 -7.61 -27.40
C SER A 109 6.30 -8.52 -27.43
N SER A 110 7.42 -8.04 -26.91
CA SER A 110 8.68 -8.78 -26.79
C SER A 110 9.06 -9.09 -25.35
N ASN A 111 8.09 -9.15 -24.43
CA ASN A 111 8.42 -9.35 -23.01
C ASN A 111 9.08 -10.71 -22.77
N ILE A 112 10.00 -10.74 -21.81
CA ILE A 112 10.76 -11.92 -21.41
C ILE A 112 10.06 -12.72 -20.30
N TYR A 113 8.91 -12.28 -19.82
CA TYR A 113 8.19 -12.84 -18.66
C TYR A 113 7.16 -13.87 -19.07
N GLY A 114 6.93 -14.08 -20.37
CA GLY A 114 5.91 -14.99 -20.88
C GLY A 114 4.47 -14.52 -20.64
N LEU A 115 4.28 -13.26 -20.29
CA LEU A 115 2.97 -12.68 -20.06
C LEU A 115 2.28 -12.36 -21.40
N SER A 116 0.96 -12.59 -21.45
CA SER A 116 0.15 -12.20 -22.60
C SER A 116 0.18 -10.69 -22.81
N THR A 117 0.32 -10.27 -24.06
CA THR A 117 0.17 -8.85 -24.45
C THR A 117 -1.27 -8.36 -24.34
N SER A 118 -2.23 -9.29 -24.29
CA SER A 118 -3.64 -8.96 -24.12
C SER A 118 -3.99 -8.66 -22.67
N ARG A 119 -4.27 -7.40 -22.39
CA ARG A 119 -4.70 -6.93 -21.07
C ARG A 119 -6.16 -7.27 -20.72
N THR A 120 -6.81 -8.09 -21.53
CA THR A 120 -8.13 -8.67 -21.23
C THR A 120 -8.06 -9.99 -20.48
N ASN A 121 -6.88 -10.62 -20.43
CA ASN A 121 -6.67 -11.89 -19.74
C ASN A 121 -5.87 -11.71 -18.46
N THR A 122 -4.84 -10.91 -18.55
CA THR A 122 -3.95 -10.54 -17.42
C THR A 122 -3.60 -9.07 -17.53
N ASP A 123 -3.29 -8.44 -16.42
CA ASP A 123 -2.81 -7.06 -16.41
C ASP A 123 -1.70 -6.91 -15.38
N SER A 124 -0.55 -6.36 -15.82
CA SER A 124 0.55 -5.96 -14.96
C SER A 124 0.53 -4.46 -14.77
N HIS A 125 0.53 -4.01 -13.53
CA HIS A 125 0.47 -2.60 -13.19
C HIS A 125 1.20 -2.29 -11.88
N MET A 126 1.41 -1.01 -11.65
CA MET A 126 2.00 -0.51 -10.41
C MET A 126 0.98 -0.58 -9.29
N LEU A 127 1.41 -1.01 -8.11
CA LEU A 127 0.61 -1.13 -6.89
C LEU A 127 -0.29 0.09 -6.66
N THR A 128 -1.59 -0.13 -6.50
CA THR A 128 -2.55 0.88 -6.08
C THR A 128 -2.63 0.98 -4.55
N ASN A 129 -3.22 2.07 -4.06
CA ASN A 129 -3.38 2.24 -2.62
C ASN A 129 -4.36 1.21 -2.00
N TYR A 130 -5.37 0.76 -2.76
CA TYR A 130 -6.25 -0.31 -2.32
C TYR A 130 -5.54 -1.67 -2.22
N GLU A 131 -4.67 -1.98 -3.16
CA GLU A 131 -3.91 -3.25 -3.13
C GLU A 131 -2.90 -3.26 -1.99
N TRP A 132 -2.27 -2.10 -1.69
CA TRP A 132 -1.49 -1.96 -0.46
C TRP A 132 -2.34 -2.24 0.77
N GLY A 133 -3.50 -1.60 0.88
CA GLY A 133 -4.43 -1.75 2.00
C GLY A 133 -4.85 -3.21 2.21
N ALA A 134 -5.16 -3.93 1.12
CA ALA A 134 -5.52 -5.35 1.19
C ALA A 134 -4.39 -6.19 1.82
N VAL A 135 -3.14 -5.96 1.41
CA VAL A 135 -1.98 -6.69 1.97
C VAL A 135 -1.71 -6.28 3.41
N ALA A 136 -1.83 -5.00 3.74
CA ALA A 136 -1.66 -4.50 5.10
C ALA A 136 -2.67 -5.14 6.07
N TYR A 137 -3.94 -5.20 5.70
CA TYR A 137 -4.96 -5.84 6.51
C TYR A 137 -4.81 -7.36 6.59
N LEU A 138 -4.43 -8.01 5.49
CA LEU A 138 -4.15 -9.44 5.52
C LEU A 138 -2.96 -9.74 6.44
N THR A 139 -1.96 -8.87 6.47
CA THR A 139 -0.83 -8.98 7.41
C THR A 139 -1.33 -8.93 8.86
N ASN A 140 -2.24 -8.02 9.17
CA ASN A 140 -2.81 -7.86 10.51
C ASN A 140 -4.05 -8.74 10.72
N SER A 141 -3.98 -9.99 10.29
CA SER A 141 -5.03 -11.00 10.38
C SER A 141 -4.46 -12.34 10.82
N LYS A 142 -5.34 -13.31 11.08
CA LYS A 142 -4.95 -14.70 11.40
C LYS A 142 -4.16 -15.40 10.29
N TYR A 143 -4.23 -14.92 9.07
CA TYR A 143 -3.46 -15.43 7.93
C TYR A 143 -2.10 -14.74 7.77
N GLY A 144 -1.89 -13.66 8.49
CA GLY A 144 -0.66 -12.90 8.54
C GLY A 144 0.08 -13.08 9.85
N ARG A 145 0.05 -12.06 10.68
CA ARG A 145 0.86 -11.96 11.90
C ARG A 145 0.07 -11.98 13.19
N CYS A 146 -1.21 -12.35 13.15
CA CYS A 146 -2.06 -12.40 14.33
C CYS A 146 -2.32 -13.85 14.78
N THR A 147 -2.19 -14.09 16.07
CA THR A 147 -2.53 -15.36 16.72
C THR A 147 -3.40 -15.05 17.94
N ASP A 148 -4.57 -15.67 18.01
CA ASP A 148 -5.51 -15.53 19.14
C ASP A 148 -5.83 -14.07 19.51
N GLY A 149 -6.01 -13.23 18.49
CA GLY A 149 -6.36 -11.82 18.66
C GLY A 149 -5.15 -10.90 18.97
N SER A 150 -3.95 -11.44 19.08
CA SER A 150 -2.73 -10.67 19.25
C SER A 150 -1.95 -10.63 17.94
N CYS A 151 -1.59 -9.44 17.49
CA CYS A 151 -0.82 -9.22 16.26
C CYS A 151 0.59 -8.73 16.58
N THR A 152 1.56 -9.23 15.83
CA THR A 152 2.95 -8.76 15.91
C THR A 152 3.26 -7.85 14.73
N GLU A 153 3.95 -6.76 15.00
CA GLU A 153 4.37 -5.81 13.99
C GLU A 153 5.42 -6.39 13.03
N VAL A 154 5.43 -5.93 11.79
CA VAL A 154 6.46 -6.28 10.80
C VAL A 154 7.77 -5.58 11.13
N THR A 155 8.85 -6.33 11.18
CA THR A 155 10.18 -5.78 11.44
C THR A 155 10.64 -4.91 10.26
N ILE A 156 11.22 -3.76 10.56
CA ILE A 156 11.68 -2.82 9.55
C ILE A 156 12.82 -3.39 8.69
N ASN A 157 12.79 -3.09 7.39
CA ASN A 157 14.00 -3.14 6.55
C ASN A 157 14.80 -1.84 6.75
N ASN A 158 15.80 -1.86 7.59
CA ASN A 158 16.60 -0.69 7.96
C ASN A 158 17.89 -0.51 7.12
N CYS A 159 18.00 -1.21 6.00
CA CYS A 159 19.23 -1.20 5.19
C CYS A 159 19.41 0.11 4.43
N SER A 160 20.50 0.84 4.71
CA SER A 160 20.80 2.11 4.07
C SER A 160 21.09 2.02 2.57
N SER A 161 21.45 0.83 2.08
CA SER A 161 21.67 0.55 0.66
C SER A 161 20.38 0.10 -0.04
N PHE A 162 19.25 0.07 0.66
CA PHE A 162 17.95 -0.33 0.12
C PHE A 162 17.98 -1.70 -0.55
N ILE A 163 18.57 -2.65 0.15
CA ILE A 163 18.63 -4.06 -0.27
C ILE A 163 17.30 -4.71 0.10
N THR A 164 16.69 -5.41 -0.85
CA THR A 164 15.39 -6.07 -0.68
C THR A 164 15.45 -7.27 0.25
N GLY A 165 14.38 -7.48 1.00
CA GLY A 165 14.20 -8.65 1.86
C GLY A 165 15.10 -8.66 3.09
N ILE A 166 15.48 -7.52 3.60
CA ILE A 166 16.28 -7.41 4.83
C ILE A 166 15.36 -7.18 6.03
N GLY A 167 15.66 -7.85 7.13
CA GLY A 167 15.01 -7.61 8.43
C GLY A 167 16.01 -7.14 9.47
N ALA A 168 15.64 -6.10 10.21
CA ALA A 168 16.41 -5.56 11.31
C ALA A 168 16.27 -6.41 12.59
N ASP A 169 16.90 -5.95 13.67
CA ASP A 169 16.85 -6.58 14.99
C ASP A 169 15.55 -6.28 15.75
N SER A 170 14.84 -5.24 15.34
CA SER A 170 13.55 -4.83 15.94
C SER A 170 12.67 -4.10 14.92
N VAL A 171 11.42 -3.92 15.26
CA VAL A 171 10.43 -3.19 14.44
C VAL A 171 10.79 -1.73 14.23
N SER A 172 11.53 -1.13 15.16
CA SER A 172 11.89 0.29 15.15
C SER A 172 13.41 0.54 15.08
N ALA A 173 14.16 -0.42 14.55
CA ALA A 173 15.62 -0.30 14.46
C ALA A 173 16.04 0.91 13.63
N SER A 174 17.07 1.61 14.09
CA SER A 174 17.69 2.69 13.32
C SER A 174 18.35 2.16 12.05
N GLN A 175 18.51 3.05 11.06
CA GLN A 175 19.18 2.70 9.81
C GLN A 175 20.58 2.10 10.04
N SER A 176 20.90 1.06 9.30
CA SER A 176 22.18 0.37 9.36
C SER A 176 22.81 0.21 7.98
N SER A 177 24.10 0.53 7.88
CA SER A 177 24.90 0.30 6.68
C SER A 177 25.76 -0.96 6.75
N THR A 178 26.03 -1.47 7.96
CA THR A 178 27.03 -2.51 8.17
C THR A 178 26.44 -3.88 8.50
N THR A 179 25.24 -3.94 9.07
CA THR A 179 24.63 -5.20 9.54
C THR A 179 23.51 -5.70 8.64
N CYS A 180 23.07 -4.90 7.68
CA CYS A 180 21.90 -5.24 6.85
C CYS A 180 22.13 -6.41 5.88
N THR A 181 23.35 -6.87 5.68
CA THR A 181 23.65 -7.97 4.75
C THR A 181 24.12 -9.26 5.42
N THR A 182 24.01 -9.37 6.74
CA THR A 182 24.35 -10.62 7.44
C THR A 182 23.38 -11.73 7.06
N THR A 183 23.80 -12.98 7.19
CA THR A 183 22.95 -14.15 6.91
C THR A 183 21.64 -14.11 7.70
N ALA A 184 21.68 -13.68 8.97
CA ALA A 184 20.50 -13.57 9.80
C ALA A 184 19.49 -12.52 9.32
N ASN A 185 19.96 -11.41 8.74
CA ASN A 185 19.13 -10.31 8.29
C ASN A 185 18.51 -10.53 6.90
N LYS A 186 19.07 -11.41 6.07
CA LYS A 186 18.53 -11.71 4.74
C LYS A 186 17.14 -12.36 4.82
N TYR A 187 16.34 -12.22 3.78
CA TYR A 187 14.93 -12.62 3.71
C TYR A 187 14.63 -14.05 4.23
N ASN A 188 15.58 -14.98 4.09
CA ASN A 188 15.46 -16.35 4.56
C ASN A 188 16.23 -16.63 5.87
N GLY A 189 16.80 -15.61 6.48
CA GLY A 189 17.47 -15.68 7.78
C GLY A 189 16.51 -15.47 8.95
N THR A 190 16.97 -15.74 10.15
CA THR A 190 16.14 -15.71 11.37
C THR A 190 15.52 -14.34 11.69
N LYS A 191 16.17 -13.25 11.32
CA LYS A 191 15.65 -11.87 11.45
C LYS A 191 14.90 -11.45 10.20
N GLY A 192 15.41 -11.82 9.02
CA GLY A 192 14.82 -11.47 7.75
C GLY A 192 13.36 -11.91 7.62
N VAL A 193 13.03 -13.12 8.02
CA VAL A 193 11.65 -13.62 7.96
C VAL A 193 10.67 -12.78 8.78
N LEU A 194 11.16 -12.09 9.81
CA LEU A 194 10.32 -11.20 10.63
C LEU A 194 9.95 -9.89 9.93
N ALA A 195 10.63 -9.56 8.83
CA ALA A 195 10.29 -8.41 7.97
C ALA A 195 9.24 -8.74 6.90
N SER A 196 8.70 -9.96 6.90
CA SER A 196 7.63 -10.35 5.99
C SER A 196 6.24 -10.18 6.62
N THR A 197 5.25 -10.06 5.78
CA THR A 197 3.83 -9.92 6.16
C THR A 197 3.26 -11.15 6.89
N THR A 198 3.92 -12.27 6.84
CA THR A 198 3.49 -13.52 7.51
C THR A 198 4.41 -13.97 8.63
N GLY A 199 5.53 -13.26 8.87
CA GLY A 199 6.55 -13.68 9.83
C GLY A 199 7.34 -14.92 9.42
N ASN A 200 7.24 -15.34 8.17
CA ASN A 200 7.96 -16.47 7.59
C ASN A 200 8.39 -16.17 6.14
N ILE A 201 9.07 -17.11 5.51
CA ILE A 201 9.66 -16.93 4.18
C ILE A 201 8.63 -16.69 3.07
N THR A 202 7.36 -17.03 3.25
CA THR A 202 6.34 -16.95 2.18
C THR A 202 5.69 -15.58 2.04
N GLY A 203 5.82 -14.70 3.04
CA GLY A 203 5.21 -13.37 3.04
C GLY A 203 5.84 -12.39 2.06
N VAL A 204 5.22 -11.22 1.98
CA VAL A 204 5.71 -10.05 1.23
C VAL A 204 6.66 -9.26 2.13
N TYR A 205 7.78 -8.82 1.57
CA TYR A 205 8.85 -8.11 2.28
C TYR A 205 8.85 -6.63 1.90
N ASP A 206 9.64 -5.85 2.61
CA ASP A 206 9.91 -4.44 2.35
C ASP A 206 8.68 -3.51 2.47
N MET A 207 7.59 -3.98 3.09
CA MET A 207 6.41 -3.16 3.37
C MET A 207 6.55 -2.32 4.65
N SER A 208 7.65 -2.49 5.39
CA SER A 208 8.06 -1.66 6.52
C SER A 208 9.53 -1.30 6.33
N GLY A 209 9.83 -0.05 6.05
CA GLY A 209 11.18 0.37 5.68
C GLY A 209 11.58 -0.05 4.26
N GLY A 210 12.88 -0.23 3.99
CA GLY A 210 13.37 -0.34 2.62
C GLY A 210 13.38 1.01 1.94
N SER A 211 12.81 1.12 0.75
CA SER A 211 12.49 2.40 0.13
C SER A 211 11.08 2.84 0.51
N TYR A 212 10.77 4.13 0.43
CA TYR A 212 9.38 4.53 0.31
C TYR A 212 8.80 3.95 -0.98
N GLU A 213 7.66 3.29 -0.87
CA GLU A 213 6.98 2.77 -2.04
C GLU A 213 5.95 3.77 -2.59
N ASN A 214 6.16 4.25 -3.81
CA ASN A 214 5.12 4.95 -4.53
C ASN A 214 3.95 4.01 -4.75
N ALA A 215 2.76 4.41 -4.30
CA ALA A 215 1.52 3.73 -4.60
C ALA A 215 0.66 4.60 -5.53
N MET A 216 -0.05 3.97 -6.45
CA MET A 216 -0.96 4.64 -7.37
C MET A 216 -2.21 5.09 -6.63
N GLY A 217 -2.03 6.16 -5.87
CA GLY A 217 -3.07 6.93 -5.18
C GLY A 217 -2.82 8.41 -5.43
N ASN A 218 -3.85 9.14 -5.87
CA ASN A 218 -3.72 10.55 -6.25
C ASN A 218 -4.91 11.37 -5.77
N ILE A 219 -4.64 12.60 -5.37
CA ILE A 219 -5.70 13.58 -5.07
C ILE A 219 -6.19 14.21 -6.36
N SER A 220 -7.51 14.14 -6.59
CA SER A 220 -8.21 14.83 -7.68
C SER A 220 -8.71 16.21 -7.24
N SER A 221 -8.94 17.12 -8.19
CA SER A 221 -9.47 18.44 -7.86
C SER A 221 -10.93 18.38 -7.40
N THR A 222 -11.33 19.38 -6.61
CA THR A 222 -12.69 19.53 -6.03
C THR A 222 -13.81 19.77 -7.04
N SER A 223 -13.51 20.08 -8.29
CA SER A 223 -14.51 20.56 -9.24
C SER A 223 -15.21 19.48 -10.06
N GLY A 224 -15.09 18.21 -9.67
CA GLY A 224 -15.71 17.09 -10.40
C GLY A 224 -15.09 16.80 -11.78
N SER A 225 -14.28 17.69 -12.28
CA SER A 225 -13.36 17.44 -13.38
C SER A 225 -12.10 16.86 -12.78
N TYR A 226 -11.86 15.59 -13.00
CA TYR A 226 -10.67 14.90 -12.52
C TYR A 226 -9.43 15.52 -13.16
N THR A 227 -9.03 16.64 -12.63
CA THR A 227 -7.71 17.16 -12.91
C THR A 227 -6.75 16.40 -12.02
N PHE A 228 -6.24 15.34 -12.57
CA PHE A 228 -5.06 14.69 -12.12
C PHE A 228 -4.02 15.79 -11.90
N TYR A 229 -3.45 15.87 -10.70
CA TYR A 229 -2.33 16.77 -10.47
C TYR A 229 -1.07 16.07 -10.95
N PRO A 230 -0.65 16.32 -12.19
CA PRO A 230 0.49 15.57 -12.74
C PRO A 230 1.80 16.03 -12.12
N SER A 231 1.90 17.31 -11.75
CA SER A 231 3.09 18.01 -11.33
C SER A 231 4.37 17.23 -11.67
N SER A 232 5.26 16.93 -10.76
CA SER A 232 6.52 16.21 -11.05
C SER A 232 6.37 14.68 -11.17
N SER A 233 5.14 14.14 -11.28
CA SER A 233 4.91 12.69 -11.40
C SER A 233 5.34 12.08 -12.74
N GLY A 234 5.53 12.93 -13.77
CA GLY A 234 5.83 12.51 -15.14
C GLY A 234 4.62 12.07 -15.97
N PHE A 235 3.40 12.02 -15.40
CA PHE A 235 2.19 11.78 -16.17
C PHE A 235 1.75 13.04 -16.92
N ALA A 236 1.24 12.87 -18.15
CA ALA A 236 0.60 13.95 -18.89
C ALA A 236 -0.75 14.32 -18.24
N SER A 237 -1.17 15.57 -18.36
CA SER A 237 -2.44 16.07 -17.79
C SER A 237 -3.69 15.30 -18.25
N GLY A 238 -3.67 14.71 -19.43
CA GLY A 238 -4.76 13.88 -19.98
C GLY A 238 -4.62 12.37 -19.71
N TRP A 239 -3.66 11.94 -18.91
CA TRP A 239 -3.44 10.51 -18.67
C TRP A 239 -4.62 9.84 -17.96
N TYR A 240 -5.29 10.55 -17.06
CA TYR A 240 -6.44 10.00 -16.34
C TYR A 240 -7.68 9.99 -17.24
N THR A 241 -8.12 8.80 -17.59
CA THR A 241 -9.28 8.53 -18.44
C THR A 241 -10.07 7.37 -17.86
N THR A 242 -11.24 7.06 -18.39
CA THR A 242 -12.02 5.89 -18.00
C THR A 242 -11.21 4.59 -18.11
N SER A 243 -10.33 4.48 -19.10
CA SER A 243 -9.50 3.27 -19.29
C SER A 243 -8.33 3.17 -18.33
N THR A 244 -7.79 4.28 -17.83
CA THR A 244 -6.66 4.32 -16.89
C THR A 244 -7.10 4.44 -15.42
N ALA A 245 -8.36 4.77 -15.17
CA ALA A 245 -8.90 4.91 -13.82
C ALA A 245 -8.70 3.66 -12.94
N LYS A 246 -8.69 2.48 -13.55
CA LYS A 246 -8.44 1.21 -12.84
C LYS A 246 -7.03 1.09 -12.25
N TYR A 247 -6.09 1.92 -12.65
CA TYR A 247 -4.70 1.90 -12.20
C TYR A 247 -4.40 2.86 -11.06
N VAL A 248 -5.39 3.62 -10.58
CA VAL A 248 -5.15 4.61 -9.54
C VAL A 248 -6.34 4.76 -8.61
N THR A 249 -6.08 4.76 -7.33
CA THR A 249 -7.07 5.15 -6.31
C THR A 249 -7.13 6.67 -6.24
N THR A 250 -8.29 7.27 -6.51
CA THR A 250 -8.45 8.73 -6.48
C THR A 250 -9.14 9.20 -5.21
N TYR A 251 -8.71 10.35 -4.71
CA TYR A 251 -9.25 10.98 -3.50
C TYR A 251 -9.69 12.40 -3.82
N THR A 252 -10.78 12.84 -3.19
CA THR A 252 -11.27 14.19 -3.39
C THR A 252 -10.42 15.19 -2.62
N TYR A 253 -9.95 16.22 -3.28
CA TYR A 253 -9.31 17.35 -2.60
C TYR A 253 -10.36 18.16 -1.84
N ASP A 254 -10.01 18.54 -0.62
CA ASP A 254 -10.78 19.46 0.19
C ASP A 254 -9.90 20.62 0.65
N SER A 255 -10.24 21.84 0.23
CA SER A 255 -9.47 23.04 0.59
C SER A 255 -9.55 23.40 2.08
N SER A 256 -10.56 22.90 2.79
CA SER A 256 -10.70 23.12 4.24
C SER A 256 -9.67 22.29 5.03
N ASN A 257 -9.12 21.24 4.45
CA ASN A 257 -8.08 20.40 5.02
C ASN A 257 -6.72 20.74 4.40
N SER A 258 -6.15 21.86 4.83
CA SER A 258 -4.90 22.39 4.29
C SER A 258 -3.63 21.71 4.80
N SER A 259 -3.74 20.80 5.76
CA SER A 259 -2.57 20.07 6.28
C SER A 259 -2.66 18.57 5.96
N ASN A 260 -1.52 17.99 5.65
CA ASN A 260 -1.35 16.55 5.38
C ASN A 260 -1.81 15.68 6.56
N GLN A 261 -1.72 16.22 7.78
CA GLN A 261 -1.97 15.50 9.01
C GLN A 261 -3.46 15.40 9.37
N THR A 262 -4.31 16.23 8.76
CA THR A 262 -5.76 16.27 9.05
C THR A 262 -6.62 15.78 7.90
N ALA A 263 -6.01 15.46 6.77
CA ALA A 263 -6.71 15.11 5.55
C ALA A 263 -7.14 13.63 5.45
N TYR A 264 -6.92 12.85 6.50
CA TYR A 264 -7.23 11.41 6.53
C TYR A 264 -8.73 11.10 6.44
N ASN A 265 -9.62 12.06 6.71
CA ASN A 265 -11.05 11.95 6.45
C ASN A 265 -11.40 11.72 4.97
N ARG A 266 -10.42 11.89 4.08
CA ARG A 266 -10.52 11.58 2.66
C ARG A 266 -10.14 10.14 2.32
N GLY A 267 -9.63 9.39 3.30
CA GLY A 267 -9.34 7.97 3.18
C GLY A 267 -10.56 7.19 2.72
N ARG A 268 -10.33 6.06 2.09
CA ARG A 268 -11.38 5.18 1.61
C ARG A 268 -11.30 3.84 2.31
N LEU A 269 -12.45 3.27 2.64
CA LEU A 269 -12.48 1.96 3.29
C LEU A 269 -11.68 0.94 2.47
N GLY A 270 -10.73 0.30 3.13
CA GLY A 270 -9.87 -0.72 2.55
C GLY A 270 -8.50 -0.23 2.07
N ASP A 271 -8.23 1.08 2.06
CA ASP A 271 -6.93 1.61 1.62
C ASP A 271 -5.88 1.69 2.75
N ALA A 272 -6.26 1.34 3.96
CA ALA A 272 -5.42 1.45 5.15
C ALA A 272 -4.82 2.85 5.34
N THR A 273 -5.68 3.87 5.25
CA THR A 273 -5.34 5.27 5.54
C THR A 273 -6.18 5.82 6.69
N GLY A 274 -7.36 6.37 6.41
CA GLY A 274 -8.21 6.96 7.44
C GLY A 274 -8.58 6.01 8.57
N GLU A 275 -8.77 4.72 8.26
CA GLU A 275 -9.13 3.68 9.23
C GLU A 275 -8.06 3.39 10.29
N VAL A 276 -6.81 3.67 9.95
CA VAL A 276 -5.66 3.33 10.82
C VAL A 276 -5.13 4.53 11.60
N VAL A 277 -5.70 5.71 11.40
CA VAL A 277 -5.30 6.93 12.12
C VAL A 277 -5.91 6.94 13.51
N LEU A 278 -5.06 7.07 14.52
CA LEU A 278 -5.43 7.13 15.94
C LEU A 278 -5.42 8.56 16.47
N SER A 279 -4.55 9.38 15.94
CA SER A 279 -4.41 10.79 16.33
C SER A 279 -3.85 11.62 15.17
N THR A 280 -3.97 12.93 15.27
CA THR A 280 -3.30 13.84 14.34
C THR A 280 -1.80 13.90 14.59
N GLY A 281 -1.00 13.99 13.54
CA GLY A 281 0.45 14.13 13.61
C GLY A 281 1.22 13.02 12.92
N ASP A 282 2.54 13.19 12.84
CA ASP A 282 3.44 12.32 12.07
C ASP A 282 3.52 10.86 12.55
N SER A 283 3.06 10.57 13.75
CA SER A 283 3.07 9.22 14.34
C SER A 283 1.67 8.83 14.80
N GLY A 284 0.66 9.27 14.04
CA GLY A 284 -0.74 9.12 14.41
C GLY A 284 -1.37 7.79 14.00
N GLY A 285 -0.67 6.92 13.31
CA GLY A 285 -1.18 5.63 12.83
C GLY A 285 -1.08 4.49 13.83
N TRP A 286 -1.63 3.35 13.48
CA TRP A 286 -1.37 2.09 14.18
C TRP A 286 0.15 1.86 14.26
N TYR A 287 0.61 1.32 15.35
CA TYR A 287 2.03 1.08 15.65
C TYR A 287 2.91 2.34 15.67
N SER A 288 2.32 3.54 15.74
CA SER A 288 3.01 4.83 15.60
C SER A 288 3.52 5.11 14.18
N ASP A 289 2.97 4.43 13.19
CA ASP A 289 3.29 4.64 11.78
C ASP A 289 2.99 6.07 11.34
N ILE A 290 3.78 6.59 10.39
CA ILE A 290 3.57 7.93 9.83
C ILE A 290 2.24 8.03 9.09
N THR A 291 1.51 9.12 9.30
CA THR A 291 0.20 9.39 8.73
C THR A 291 0.10 10.77 8.10
N ASN A 292 0.78 10.97 6.99
CA ASN A 292 0.76 12.22 6.23
C ASN A 292 -0.04 12.05 4.93
N PHE A 293 -1.32 12.40 4.95
CA PHE A 293 -2.19 12.26 3.78
C PHE A 293 -1.77 13.24 2.66
N PRO A 294 -1.74 12.84 1.39
CA PRO A 294 -1.44 13.71 0.28
C PRO A 294 -2.34 14.94 0.19
N TYR A 295 -1.78 16.02 -0.34
CA TYR A 295 -2.55 17.23 -0.62
C TYR A 295 -2.06 17.88 -1.93
N TYR A 296 -2.60 19.02 -2.34
CA TYR A 296 -2.47 19.51 -3.72
C TYR A 296 -1.03 19.74 -4.22
N THR A 297 -0.06 20.04 -3.36
CA THR A 297 1.34 20.22 -3.75
C THR A 297 2.16 18.92 -3.74
N THR A 298 1.69 17.91 -2.99
CA THR A 298 2.28 16.59 -2.90
C THR A 298 1.16 15.56 -3.03
N SER A 299 0.71 15.35 -4.27
CA SER A 299 -0.59 14.74 -4.55
C SER A 299 -0.60 13.23 -4.66
N TRP A 300 0.55 12.57 -4.50
CA TRP A 300 0.70 11.14 -4.63
C TRP A 300 1.06 10.47 -3.31
N PHE A 301 0.69 9.19 -3.18
CA PHE A 301 0.96 8.41 -2.00
C PHE A 301 2.34 7.77 -2.01
N LEU A 302 2.98 7.81 -0.83
CA LEU A 302 4.08 6.96 -0.42
C LEU A 302 3.60 6.02 0.69
N ARG A 303 4.11 4.80 0.69
CA ARG A 303 3.78 3.77 1.69
C ARG A 303 5.06 3.17 2.29
N GLY A 304 4.91 2.47 3.42
CA GLY A 304 5.97 1.67 4.04
C GLY A 304 7.00 2.47 4.85
N ALA A 305 7.10 3.78 4.64
CA ALA A 305 8.23 4.62 5.05
C ALA A 305 9.57 4.08 4.48
N PHE A 306 10.70 4.57 4.94
CA PHE A 306 11.99 4.16 4.39
C PHE A 306 12.95 3.70 5.50
N SER A 307 14.09 3.17 5.11
CA SER A 307 15.01 2.40 5.95
C SER A 307 15.43 3.06 7.27
N TYR A 308 15.29 4.36 7.43
CA TYR A 308 15.49 5.02 8.72
C TYR A 308 14.26 5.73 9.26
N GLY A 309 13.08 5.28 8.85
CA GLY A 309 11.82 5.71 9.45
C GLY A 309 11.71 5.36 10.94
N SER A 310 12.49 4.38 11.41
CA SER A 310 12.47 3.92 12.80
C SER A 310 11.04 3.56 13.23
N THR A 311 10.55 4.09 14.33
CA THR A 311 9.18 3.88 14.82
C THR A 311 8.08 4.40 13.89
N LYS A 312 8.40 5.21 12.88
CA LYS A 312 7.44 5.73 11.90
C LYS A 312 7.27 4.85 10.68
N ALA A 313 8.15 3.86 10.50
CA ALA A 313 8.04 2.89 9.42
C ALA A 313 7.08 1.77 9.80
N GLY A 314 6.23 1.37 8.87
CA GLY A 314 5.32 0.27 9.07
C GLY A 314 4.39 0.07 7.89
N ILE A 315 3.70 -1.05 7.88
CA ILE A 315 2.78 -1.42 6.79
C ILE A 315 1.56 -0.51 6.69
N PHE A 316 1.21 0.18 7.77
CA PHE A 316 0.11 1.15 7.82
C PHE A 316 0.59 2.57 7.58
N SER A 317 1.88 2.78 7.38
CA SER A 317 2.41 4.10 7.11
C SER A 317 1.96 4.64 5.75
N PHE A 318 1.67 5.92 5.71
CA PHE A 318 1.46 6.64 4.47
C PHE A 318 2.02 8.06 4.57
N SER A 319 2.53 8.53 3.45
CA SER A 319 3.06 9.87 3.29
C SER A 319 2.74 10.38 1.90
N SER A 320 3.21 11.55 1.58
CA SER A 320 2.93 12.19 0.31
C SER A 320 4.19 12.55 -0.46
N VAL A 321 4.08 12.53 -1.78
CA VAL A 321 5.20 12.82 -2.68
C VAL A 321 4.76 13.61 -3.90
N ASP A 322 5.74 14.31 -4.43
CA ASP A 322 5.74 14.88 -5.76
C ASP A 322 7.16 14.74 -6.36
N GLY A 323 7.25 14.11 -7.54
CA GLY A 323 8.52 13.89 -8.23
C GLY A 323 9.23 12.57 -7.93
N SER A 324 10.53 12.55 -8.17
CA SER A 324 11.41 11.41 -7.96
C SER A 324 12.35 11.63 -6.77
N SER A 325 12.81 10.54 -6.17
CA SER A 325 13.84 10.58 -5.15
C SER A 325 14.64 9.27 -5.12
N ARG A 326 15.92 9.39 -4.75
CA ARG A 326 16.76 8.22 -4.45
C ARG A 326 16.25 7.33 -3.30
N TYR A 327 15.21 7.76 -2.62
CA TYR A 327 14.56 7.03 -1.52
C TYR A 327 13.26 6.34 -1.95
N TYR A 328 12.81 6.53 -3.19
CA TYR A 328 11.52 6.04 -3.67
C TYR A 328 11.70 4.84 -4.60
N SER A 329 10.87 3.85 -4.40
CA SER A 329 10.71 2.66 -5.22
C SER A 329 9.23 2.39 -5.45
N THR A 330 8.88 1.19 -5.86
CA THR A 330 7.50 0.71 -5.96
C THR A 330 7.48 -0.81 -6.08
N ARG A 331 6.28 -1.36 -6.28
CA ARG A 331 5.99 -2.78 -6.37
C ARG A 331 5.09 -3.09 -7.55
N ALA A 332 5.29 -4.26 -8.15
CA ALA A 332 4.46 -4.73 -9.25
C ALA A 332 3.28 -5.56 -8.74
N ILE A 333 2.16 -5.39 -9.41
CA ILE A 333 0.95 -6.20 -9.29
C ILE A 333 0.69 -6.93 -10.60
N LEU A 334 0.16 -8.13 -10.51
CA LEU A 334 -0.36 -8.88 -11.64
C LEU A 334 -1.75 -9.41 -11.29
N VAL A 335 -2.73 -9.14 -12.12
CA VAL A 335 -4.09 -9.68 -11.98
C VAL A 335 -4.42 -10.65 -13.10
N SER A 336 -5.24 -11.66 -12.80
CA SER A 336 -5.90 -12.51 -13.80
C SER A 336 -7.34 -12.03 -13.93
N LEU A 337 -7.78 -11.86 -15.17
CA LEU A 337 -9.12 -11.39 -15.52
C LEU A 337 -10.01 -12.53 -16.09
N LYS A 338 -9.56 -13.78 -15.89
CA LYS A 338 -10.26 -15.00 -16.32
C LYS A 338 -10.69 -15.82 -15.13
#